data_888fc64d969b515eb46db06211a6b76d
#
_entry.id   888fc64d969b515eb46db06211a6b76d
#
_cell.length_a   1.000
_cell.length_b   1.000
_cell.length_c   1.000
_cell.angle_alpha   90.00
_cell.angle_beta   90.00
_cell.angle_gamma   90.00
#
_symmetry.space_group_name_H-M   'P 1'
#
loop_
_entity.id
_entity.type
_entity.pdbx_description
1 polymer ?
#
loop_
_entity_poly.entity_id
_entity_poly.type
_entity_poly.pdbx_seq_one_letter_code
_entity_poly.pdbx_strand_id
1 'polypeptide(L)'
;EASKPEVFELHWENDKFAPLAYINGLMHNKIDDEKIRRARNRMANVLDSSVSSSTAEESEQQFAIHGTKVIDLSKINVEELRAEIKKAVYKAIEIDDLKAFIEKALQEMISKNCTRMQFSQRYKGIIDRYNAGGSENEDYYEQLVKLLEELKNEQNRPNTEGLTEEELEIYDLLVKGKKLTQAEEQKVKLAAKNLYNKLTIDKDELLVVDWYKDDQPKLKVKSAIESTLDKDLPESYDKEAFEAKTNLLLNHFIDMAIQGYGWIAA
;
A
#
# COMPACT_ATOMS: atom_id res chain seq x y z
N GLU A 1 32.75 -0.86 -23.29
CA GLU A 1 33.63 -1.58 -24.25
C GLU A 1 33.92 -0.75 -25.49
N ALA A 2 32.98 0.03 -26.04
CA ALA A 2 33.17 0.85 -27.23
C ALA A 2 34.20 2.02 -27.05
N SER A 3 34.47 2.44 -25.83
CA SER A 3 35.40 3.54 -25.51
C SER A 3 36.79 3.08 -25.06
N LYS A 4 37.06 1.76 -25.03
CA LYS A 4 38.34 1.20 -24.54
C LYS A 4 39.60 1.70 -25.26
N PRO A 5 39.64 1.85 -26.61
CA PRO A 5 40.87 2.26 -27.28
C PRO A 5 41.31 3.67 -26.94
N GLU A 6 40.36 4.59 -26.79
CA GLU A 6 40.68 6.03 -26.56
C GLU A 6 41.08 6.29 -25.10
N VAL A 7 40.57 5.52 -24.16
CA VAL A 7 40.84 5.65 -22.72
C VAL A 7 42.27 5.18 -22.39
N PHE A 8 42.79 4.21 -23.10
CA PHE A 8 44.15 3.70 -22.87
C PHE A 8 45.27 4.59 -23.43
N GLU A 9 44.95 5.51 -24.33
CA GLU A 9 45.92 6.47 -24.87
C GLU A 9 46.16 7.68 -23.96
N LEU A 10 45.28 7.93 -22.98
CA LEU A 10 45.38 9.04 -22.06
C LEU A 10 45.92 8.58 -20.69
N HIS A 11 47.22 8.66 -20.48
CA HIS A 11 47.90 8.19 -19.26
C HIS A 11 47.29 8.73 -17.94
N TRP A 12 46.80 9.97 -17.93
CA TRP A 12 46.20 10.57 -16.74
C TRP A 12 44.77 10.06 -16.45
N GLU A 13 44.10 9.44 -17.39
CA GLU A 13 42.79 8.88 -17.24
C GLU A 13 42.85 7.43 -16.73
N ASN A 14 43.94 6.70 -16.95
CA ASN A 14 44.16 5.38 -16.43
C ASN A 14 44.07 5.33 -14.89
N ASP A 15 44.62 6.36 -14.21
CA ASP A 15 44.57 6.43 -12.74
C ASP A 15 43.18 6.67 -12.22
N LYS A 16 42.31 7.30 -13.01
CA LYS A 16 40.90 7.50 -12.66
C LYS A 16 40.05 6.27 -12.97
N PHE A 17 40.37 5.54 -14.03
CA PHE A 17 39.60 4.35 -14.44
C PHE A 17 40.08 3.08 -13.77
N ALA A 18 41.29 3.02 -13.23
CA ALA A 18 41.78 1.87 -12.49
C ALA A 18 40.88 1.52 -11.28
N PRO A 19 40.40 2.47 -10.45
CA PRO A 19 39.43 2.18 -9.41
C PRO A 19 38.08 1.70 -9.96
N LEU A 20 37.60 2.26 -11.06
CA LEU A 20 36.35 1.84 -11.70
C LEU A 20 36.49 0.45 -12.34
N ALA A 21 37.62 0.16 -12.97
CA ALA A 21 37.93 -1.17 -13.49
C ALA A 21 38.06 -2.21 -12.37
N TYR A 22 38.63 -1.83 -11.21
CA TYR A 22 38.69 -2.66 -10.02
C TYR A 22 37.30 -2.89 -9.43
N ILE A 23 36.47 -1.86 -9.29
CA ILE A 23 35.08 -1.97 -8.85
C ILE A 23 34.27 -2.83 -9.83
N ASN A 24 34.43 -2.60 -11.14
CA ASN A 24 33.78 -3.41 -12.16
C ASN A 24 34.27 -4.87 -12.12
N GLY A 25 35.57 -5.08 -11.87
CA GLY A 25 36.14 -6.42 -11.63
C GLY A 25 35.63 -7.09 -10.36
N LEU A 26 35.39 -6.33 -9.29
CA LEU A 26 34.75 -6.82 -8.08
C LEU A 26 33.26 -7.15 -8.32
N MET A 27 32.59 -6.35 -9.12
CA MET A 27 31.18 -6.57 -9.49
C MET A 27 31.02 -7.74 -10.50
N HIS A 28 32.02 -7.98 -11.35
CA HIS A 28 32.00 -9.07 -12.34
C HIS A 28 32.82 -10.29 -11.94
N ASN A 29 33.75 -10.15 -10.98
CA ASN A 29 34.43 -11.28 -10.38
C ASN A 29 33.48 -12.02 -9.45
N LYS A 30 32.73 -12.95 -10.06
CA LYS A 30 32.07 -14.06 -9.39
C LYS A 30 31.56 -13.66 -7.99
N ILE A 31 30.66 -12.73 -7.94
CA ILE A 31 29.61 -12.86 -6.96
C ILE A 31 29.08 -14.24 -7.27
N ASP A 32 29.39 -15.17 -6.40
CA ASP A 32 29.05 -16.58 -6.55
C ASP A 32 27.54 -16.63 -6.75
N ASP A 33 27.08 -16.81 -8.00
CA ASP A 33 25.65 -16.83 -8.35
C ASP A 33 24.87 -17.75 -7.42
N GLU A 34 25.55 -18.76 -6.88
CA GLU A 34 24.98 -19.66 -5.90
C GLU A 34 24.77 -19.00 -4.53
N LYS A 35 25.66 -18.11 -4.09
CA LYS A 35 25.50 -17.38 -2.81
C LYS A 35 24.41 -16.30 -2.93
N ILE A 36 24.33 -15.61 -4.06
CA ILE A 36 23.24 -14.67 -4.36
C ILE A 36 21.92 -15.43 -4.39
N ARG A 37 21.86 -16.56 -5.07
CA ARG A 37 20.67 -17.39 -5.13
C ARG A 37 20.26 -17.91 -3.74
N ARG A 38 21.23 -18.29 -2.90
CA ARG A 38 20.95 -18.70 -1.51
C ARG A 38 20.43 -17.55 -0.64
N ALA A 39 20.98 -16.34 -0.80
CA ALA A 39 20.51 -15.14 -0.10
C ALA A 39 19.07 -14.81 -0.50
N ARG A 40 18.79 -14.73 -1.82
CA ARG A 40 17.42 -14.52 -2.35
C ARG A 40 16.45 -15.60 -1.88
N ASN A 41 16.85 -16.88 -1.91
CA ASN A 41 16.00 -17.97 -1.47
C ASN A 41 15.66 -17.88 0.02
N ARG A 42 16.59 -17.41 0.88
CA ARG A 42 16.30 -17.22 2.31
C ARG A 42 15.26 -16.12 2.53
N MET A 43 15.47 -14.95 1.91
CA MET A 43 14.52 -13.85 1.99
C MET A 43 13.17 -14.25 1.38
N ALA A 44 13.18 -14.87 0.19
CA ALA A 44 11.99 -15.38 -0.47
C ALA A 44 11.22 -16.35 0.44
N ASN A 45 11.88 -17.27 1.12
CA ASN A 45 11.19 -18.21 2.03
C ASN A 45 10.48 -17.51 3.18
N VAL A 46 11.04 -16.44 3.74
CA VAL A 46 10.40 -15.65 4.80
C VAL A 46 9.22 -14.86 4.24
N LEU A 47 9.37 -14.26 3.06
CA LEU A 47 8.34 -13.44 2.43
C LEU A 47 7.26 -14.30 1.74
N ASP A 48 7.61 -15.42 1.13
CA ASP A 48 6.68 -16.32 0.43
C ASP A 48 5.66 -16.96 1.37
N SER A 49 5.97 -17.07 2.67
CA SER A 49 5.01 -17.52 3.67
C SER A 49 3.76 -16.63 3.73
N SER A 50 3.89 -15.36 3.31
CA SER A 50 2.82 -14.37 3.27
C SER A 50 2.07 -14.33 1.93
N VAL A 51 2.61 -14.96 0.89
CA VAL A 51 2.01 -14.98 -0.45
C VAL A 51 1.17 -16.26 -0.60
N SER A 52 -0.14 -16.16 -0.42
CA SER A 52 -1.06 -17.25 -0.72
C SER A 52 -1.59 -17.12 -2.15
N SER A 53 -1.55 -18.22 -2.91
CA SER A 53 -2.40 -18.33 -4.08
C SER A 53 -3.83 -18.57 -3.57
N SER A 54 -4.76 -17.67 -3.85
CA SER A 54 -6.17 -17.97 -3.67
C SER A 54 -6.59 -19.01 -4.73
N THR A 55 -6.38 -20.28 -4.43
CA THR A 55 -7.17 -21.33 -5.04
C THR A 55 -8.53 -21.28 -4.34
N ALA A 56 -9.50 -20.66 -5.01
CA ALA A 56 -10.90 -20.86 -4.68
C ALA A 56 -11.18 -22.37 -4.85
N GLU A 57 -11.24 -23.09 -3.75
CA GLU A 57 -11.95 -24.36 -3.74
C GLU A 57 -13.43 -24.03 -3.88
N GLU A 58 -14.00 -24.60 -4.93
CA GLU A 58 -15.43 -24.80 -5.21
C GLU A 58 -16.27 -23.59 -5.62
N SER A 59 -16.24 -23.26 -6.90
CA SER A 59 -17.44 -23.33 -7.74
C SER A 59 -17.02 -23.46 -9.20
N GLU A 60 -17.36 -24.58 -9.81
CA GLU A 60 -17.29 -24.77 -11.26
C GLU A 60 -18.15 -23.70 -11.94
N GLN A 61 -17.51 -22.78 -12.65
CA GLN A 61 -17.86 -22.31 -13.97
C GLN A 61 -17.09 -21.02 -14.34
N GLN A 62 -16.11 -21.25 -15.23
CA GLN A 62 -15.69 -20.37 -16.31
C GLN A 62 -15.05 -19.01 -16.01
N PHE A 63 -13.90 -18.90 -16.59
CA PHE A 63 -12.95 -17.85 -16.90
C PHE A 63 -11.72 -17.81 -15.98
N ALA A 64 -10.66 -18.48 -16.46
CA ALA A 64 -9.29 -18.34 -15.97
C ALA A 64 -8.83 -16.88 -16.12
N ILE A 65 -9.05 -16.09 -15.10
CA ILE A 65 -8.31 -14.86 -14.88
C ILE A 65 -7.18 -15.25 -13.95
N HIS A 66 -5.95 -14.94 -14.34
CA HIS A 66 -4.70 -15.16 -13.63
C HIS A 66 -4.91 -15.03 -12.11
N GLY A 67 -4.65 -16.11 -11.38
CA GLY A 67 -4.75 -16.11 -9.92
C GLY A 67 -3.93 -14.96 -9.33
N THR A 68 -4.60 -13.97 -8.83
CA THR A 68 -3.98 -12.84 -8.14
C THR A 68 -3.42 -13.38 -6.84
N LYS A 69 -2.08 -13.45 -6.74
CA LYS A 69 -1.41 -13.80 -5.49
C LYS A 69 -1.69 -12.69 -4.48
N VAL A 70 -2.52 -12.98 -3.49
CA VAL A 70 -2.85 -12.07 -2.39
C VAL A 70 -1.73 -12.12 -1.36
N ILE A 71 -1.25 -10.95 -0.93
CA ILE A 71 -0.22 -10.83 0.11
C ILE A 71 -0.90 -10.75 1.48
N ASP A 72 -0.65 -11.75 2.31
CA ASP A 72 -1.11 -11.81 3.70
C ASP A 72 0.06 -11.48 4.64
N LEU A 73 0.18 -10.21 5.01
CA LEU A 73 1.25 -9.73 5.89
C LEU A 73 1.20 -10.32 7.30
N SER A 74 0.06 -10.87 7.73
CA SER A 74 -0.09 -11.47 9.06
C SER A 74 0.88 -12.63 9.29
N LYS A 75 1.24 -13.35 8.23
CA LYS A 75 2.13 -14.51 8.24
C LYS A 75 3.61 -14.15 8.31
N ILE A 76 3.99 -12.90 8.08
CA ILE A 76 5.40 -12.48 8.10
C ILE A 76 5.92 -12.49 9.52
N ASN A 77 7.07 -13.14 9.71
CA ASN A 77 7.84 -13.09 10.94
C ASN A 77 8.90 -11.98 10.86
N VAL A 78 8.59 -10.85 11.44
CA VAL A 78 9.46 -9.65 11.42
C VAL A 78 10.75 -9.87 12.18
N GLU A 79 10.75 -10.65 13.27
CA GLU A 79 11.96 -10.97 14.01
C GLU A 79 12.91 -11.86 13.20
N GLU A 80 12.37 -12.73 12.38
CA GLU A 80 13.15 -13.54 11.45
C GLU A 80 13.80 -12.68 10.37
N LEU A 81 13.08 -11.69 9.80
CA LEU A 81 13.65 -10.70 8.88
C LEU A 81 14.83 -9.95 9.53
N ARG A 82 14.68 -9.48 10.78
CA ARG A 82 15.74 -8.83 11.52
C ARG A 82 16.95 -9.74 11.79
N ALA A 83 16.69 -11.02 12.02
CA ALA A 83 17.76 -12.00 12.23
C ALA A 83 18.52 -12.34 10.95
N GLU A 84 17.81 -12.43 9.82
CA GLU A 84 18.40 -12.74 8.52
C GLU A 84 19.34 -11.63 8.03
N ILE A 85 18.95 -10.34 8.13
CA ILE A 85 19.85 -9.24 7.70
C ILE A 85 21.14 -9.20 8.50
N LYS A 86 21.10 -9.55 9.80
CA LYS A 86 22.31 -9.62 10.65
C LYS A 86 23.28 -10.70 10.21
N LYS A 87 22.77 -11.80 9.63
CA LYS A 87 23.55 -12.92 9.09
C LYS A 87 23.90 -12.75 7.61
N ALA A 88 23.31 -11.76 6.95
CA ALA A 88 23.44 -11.57 5.52
C ALA A 88 24.86 -11.17 5.13
N VAL A 89 25.41 -11.88 4.16
CA VAL A 89 26.70 -11.55 3.53
C VAL A 89 26.52 -10.46 2.48
N TYR A 90 25.36 -10.43 1.83
CA TYR A 90 25.00 -9.49 0.76
C TYR A 90 23.75 -8.69 1.14
N LYS A 91 23.90 -7.80 2.13
CA LYS A 91 22.79 -6.97 2.67
C LYS A 91 22.00 -6.22 1.60
N ALA A 92 22.68 -5.74 0.56
CA ALA A 92 22.04 -4.99 -0.52
C ALA A 92 20.98 -5.82 -1.27
N ILE A 93 21.22 -7.10 -1.50
CA ILE A 93 20.27 -7.99 -2.20
C ILE A 93 19.03 -8.21 -1.33
N GLU A 94 19.22 -8.46 -0.05
CA GLU A 94 18.10 -8.68 0.88
C GLU A 94 17.27 -7.41 1.10
N ILE A 95 17.91 -6.24 1.06
CA ILE A 95 17.22 -4.94 1.07
C ILE A 95 16.37 -4.77 -0.20
N ASP A 96 16.90 -5.10 -1.38
CA ASP A 96 16.17 -4.94 -2.64
C ASP A 96 14.98 -5.91 -2.72
N ASP A 97 15.11 -7.14 -2.24
CA ASP A 97 14.00 -8.10 -2.16
C ASP A 97 12.91 -7.62 -1.21
N LEU A 98 13.28 -7.07 -0.03
CA LEU A 98 12.34 -6.48 0.92
C LEU A 98 11.62 -5.25 0.35
N LYS A 99 12.34 -4.37 -0.38
CA LYS A 99 11.75 -3.21 -1.06
C LYS A 99 10.69 -3.65 -2.08
N ALA A 100 11.05 -4.59 -2.96
CA ALA A 100 10.11 -5.09 -3.98
C ALA A 100 8.85 -5.70 -3.35
N PHE A 101 9.01 -6.39 -2.23
CA PHE A 101 7.89 -6.94 -1.47
C PHE A 101 7.00 -5.84 -0.87
N ILE A 102 7.59 -4.84 -0.21
CA ILE A 102 6.86 -3.70 0.37
C ILE A 102 6.11 -2.92 -0.72
N GLU A 103 6.74 -2.66 -1.87
CA GLU A 103 6.11 -1.98 -3.00
C GLU A 103 4.85 -2.71 -3.48
N LYS A 104 4.95 -4.02 -3.63
CA LYS A 104 3.80 -4.84 -4.04
C LYS A 104 2.70 -4.85 -2.99
N ALA A 105 3.05 -4.98 -1.70
CA ALA A 105 2.09 -4.92 -0.59
C ALA A 105 1.38 -3.56 -0.54
N LEU A 106 2.12 -2.46 -0.70
CA LEU A 106 1.56 -1.11 -0.76
C LEU A 106 0.59 -0.94 -1.92
N GLN A 107 0.95 -1.40 -3.13
CA GLN A 107 0.06 -1.33 -4.29
C GLN A 107 -1.25 -2.05 -4.03
N GLU A 108 -1.19 -3.27 -3.48
CA GLU A 108 -2.39 -4.05 -3.14
C GLU A 108 -3.24 -3.38 -2.06
N MET A 109 -2.61 -2.86 -0.99
CA MET A 109 -3.32 -2.20 0.10
C MET A 109 -3.96 -0.89 -0.32
N ILE A 110 -3.30 -0.09 -1.16
CA ILE A 110 -3.83 1.18 -1.67
C ILE A 110 -4.97 0.94 -2.66
N SER A 111 -4.90 -0.14 -3.47
CA SER A 111 -5.99 -0.49 -4.38
C SER A 111 -7.28 -0.89 -3.65
N LYS A 112 -7.18 -1.36 -2.40
CA LYS A 112 -8.33 -1.70 -1.55
C LYS A 112 -8.85 -0.48 -0.77
N ASN A 113 -7.94 0.39 -0.34
CA ASN A 113 -8.28 1.58 0.45
C ASN A 113 -7.29 2.71 0.16
N CYS A 114 -7.75 3.74 -0.53
CA CYS A 114 -6.90 4.85 -0.97
C CYS A 114 -6.39 5.72 0.19
N THR A 115 -7.00 5.68 1.37
CA THR A 115 -6.53 6.43 2.56
C THR A 115 -5.13 5.99 2.98
N ARG A 116 -4.70 4.78 2.57
CA ARG A 116 -3.37 4.20 2.80
C ARG A 116 -2.24 4.82 1.97
N MET A 117 -2.54 5.77 1.09
CA MET A 117 -1.53 6.51 0.31
C MET A 117 -0.43 7.13 1.18
N GLN A 118 -0.71 7.47 2.44
CA GLN A 118 0.27 7.97 3.39
C GLN A 118 1.45 7.00 3.61
N PHE A 119 1.22 5.70 3.56
CA PHE A 119 2.30 4.69 3.69
C PHE A 119 3.23 4.70 2.49
N SER A 120 2.70 4.92 1.27
CA SER A 120 3.51 5.09 0.06
C SER A 120 4.40 6.34 0.15
N GLN A 121 3.88 7.44 0.68
CA GLN A 121 4.67 8.66 0.89
C GLN A 121 5.80 8.43 1.92
N ARG A 122 5.51 7.70 3.00
CA ARG A 122 6.52 7.34 4.01
C ARG A 122 7.59 6.42 3.43
N TYR A 123 7.19 5.40 2.66
CA TYR A 123 8.10 4.51 1.95
C TYR A 123 9.05 5.30 1.05
N LYS A 124 8.50 6.20 0.22
CA LYS A 124 9.31 7.09 -0.62
C LYS A 124 10.28 7.93 0.21
N GLY A 125 9.84 8.52 1.32
CA GLY A 125 10.70 9.30 2.20
C GLY A 125 11.87 8.49 2.81
N ILE A 126 11.66 7.20 3.10
CA ILE A 126 12.71 6.28 3.58
C ILE A 126 13.75 6.07 2.47
N ILE A 127 13.30 5.79 1.24
CA ILE A 127 14.18 5.59 0.07
C ILE A 127 14.96 6.85 -0.27
N ASP A 128 14.30 8.00 -0.33
CA ASP A 128 14.93 9.28 -0.68
C ASP A 128 16.02 9.64 0.34
N ARG A 129 15.80 9.40 1.63
CA ARG A 129 16.79 9.63 2.69
C ARG A 129 18.02 8.73 2.53
N TYR A 130 17.80 7.45 2.24
CA TYR A 130 18.90 6.51 2.00
C TYR A 130 19.71 6.90 0.76
N ASN A 131 19.05 7.24 -0.35
CA ASN A 131 19.70 7.66 -1.60
C ASN A 131 20.49 8.97 -1.44
N ALA A 132 20.07 9.84 -0.52
CA ALA A 132 20.80 11.06 -0.17
C ALA A 132 22.02 10.82 0.74
N GLY A 133 22.35 9.56 1.08
CA GLY A 133 23.45 9.21 1.98
C GLY A 133 23.16 9.49 3.45
N GLY A 134 21.88 9.64 3.82
CA GLY A 134 21.45 10.01 5.17
C GLY A 134 21.32 8.84 6.16
N SER A 135 21.59 7.60 5.74
CA SER A 135 21.52 6.42 6.62
C SER A 135 22.44 5.29 6.17
N GLU A 136 22.93 4.51 7.12
CA GLU A 136 23.65 3.27 6.86
C GLU A 136 22.66 2.15 6.43
N ASN A 137 23.19 1.08 5.81
CA ASN A 137 22.36 -0.04 5.35
C ASN A 137 21.52 -0.69 6.46
N GLU A 138 22.06 -0.75 7.67
CA GLU A 138 21.36 -1.36 8.81
C GLU A 138 20.18 -0.50 9.28
N ASP A 139 20.39 0.82 9.37
CA ASP A 139 19.32 1.76 9.72
C ASP A 139 18.24 1.83 8.65
N TYR A 140 18.66 1.78 7.39
CA TYR A 140 17.73 1.76 6.27
C TYR A 140 16.85 0.51 6.28
N TYR A 141 17.46 -0.66 6.46
CA TYR A 141 16.72 -1.92 6.57
C TYR A 141 15.75 -1.90 7.75
N GLU A 142 16.18 -1.43 8.92
CA GLU A 142 15.30 -1.34 10.09
C GLU A 142 14.10 -0.40 9.85
N GLN A 143 14.28 0.69 9.11
CA GLN A 143 13.17 1.57 8.74
C GLN A 143 12.18 0.87 7.79
N LEU A 144 12.66 0.04 6.85
CA LEU A 144 11.80 -0.76 5.98
C LEU A 144 11.04 -1.83 6.77
N VAL A 145 11.71 -2.50 7.71
CA VAL A 145 11.08 -3.50 8.59
C VAL A 145 10.01 -2.87 9.47
N LYS A 146 10.27 -1.70 10.06
CA LYS A 146 9.26 -0.95 10.83
C LYS A 146 8.04 -0.56 9.98
N LEU A 147 8.28 -0.11 8.75
CA LEU A 147 7.19 0.18 7.83
C LEU A 147 6.38 -1.08 7.54
N LEU A 148 7.03 -2.23 7.35
CA LEU A 148 6.35 -3.49 7.12
C LEU A 148 5.50 -3.92 8.33
N GLU A 149 5.99 -3.72 9.56
CA GLU A 149 5.19 -3.93 10.79
C GLU A 149 3.94 -3.06 10.82
N GLU A 150 4.07 -1.79 10.45
CA GLU A 150 2.94 -0.88 10.38
C GLU A 150 1.94 -1.29 9.30
N LEU A 151 2.41 -1.72 8.13
CA LEU A 151 1.55 -2.26 7.07
C LEU A 151 0.83 -3.53 7.51
N LYS A 152 1.51 -4.42 8.25
CA LYS A 152 0.90 -5.62 8.85
C LYS A 152 -0.23 -5.25 9.82
N ASN A 153 -0.01 -4.26 10.69
CA ASN A 153 -1.02 -3.79 11.62
C ASN A 153 -2.19 -3.14 10.88
N GLU A 154 -1.91 -2.34 9.86
CA GLU A 154 -2.92 -1.69 9.04
C GLU A 154 -3.73 -2.70 8.22
N GLN A 155 -3.13 -3.75 7.69
CA GLN A 155 -3.87 -4.82 7.01
C GLN A 155 -4.85 -5.55 7.93
N ASN A 156 -4.51 -5.67 9.21
CA ASN A 156 -5.39 -6.30 10.19
C ASN A 156 -6.40 -5.32 10.84
N ARG A 157 -6.28 -4.03 10.58
CA ARG A 157 -7.08 -2.98 11.19
C ARG A 157 -8.60 -3.14 10.95
N PRO A 158 -9.09 -3.54 9.76
CA PRO A 158 -10.51 -3.79 9.57
C PRO A 158 -11.06 -4.79 10.58
N ASN A 159 -10.37 -5.92 10.78
CA ASN A 159 -10.79 -6.95 11.75
C ASN A 159 -10.78 -6.41 13.19
N THR A 160 -9.75 -5.65 13.57
CA THR A 160 -9.62 -5.07 14.91
C THR A 160 -10.73 -4.04 15.18
N GLU A 161 -11.07 -3.22 14.17
CA GLU A 161 -12.10 -2.19 14.25
C GLU A 161 -13.52 -2.76 14.06
N GLY A 162 -13.64 -4.01 13.61
CA GLY A 162 -14.91 -4.66 13.30
C GLY A 162 -15.62 -4.04 12.11
N LEU A 163 -14.85 -3.63 11.11
CA LEU A 163 -15.30 -3.01 9.86
C LEU A 163 -14.85 -3.86 8.66
N THR A 164 -15.52 -3.72 7.51
CA THR A 164 -14.96 -4.16 6.24
C THR A 164 -13.92 -3.16 5.73
N GLU A 165 -13.19 -3.46 4.66
CA GLU A 165 -12.23 -2.54 4.07
C GLU A 165 -12.91 -1.25 3.56
N GLU A 166 -14.08 -1.39 2.96
CA GLU A 166 -14.86 -0.27 2.43
C GLU A 166 -15.47 0.58 3.54
N GLU A 167 -15.98 -0.05 4.59
CA GLU A 167 -16.47 0.66 5.78
C GLU A 167 -15.34 1.40 6.49
N LEU A 168 -14.15 0.80 6.55
CA LEU A 168 -12.96 1.42 7.13
C LEU A 168 -12.51 2.64 6.32
N GLU A 169 -12.55 2.58 5.00
CA GLU A 169 -12.24 3.70 4.12
C GLU A 169 -13.17 4.90 4.40
N ILE A 170 -14.47 4.66 4.48
CA ILE A 170 -15.46 5.69 4.83
C ILE A 170 -15.20 6.24 6.24
N TYR A 171 -14.94 5.36 7.22
CA TYR A 171 -14.62 5.74 8.58
C TYR A 171 -13.39 6.64 8.64
N ASP A 172 -12.30 6.28 7.96
CA ASP A 172 -11.06 7.05 7.92
C ASP A 172 -11.25 8.46 7.35
N LEU A 173 -12.08 8.59 6.31
CA LEU A 173 -12.42 9.88 5.75
C LEU A 173 -13.26 10.73 6.72
N LEU A 174 -14.17 10.10 7.46
CA LEU A 174 -14.98 10.79 8.46
C LEU A 174 -14.14 11.30 9.65
N VAL A 175 -13.21 10.47 10.18
CA VAL A 175 -12.40 10.86 11.35
C VAL A 175 -11.22 11.78 11.00
N LYS A 176 -10.84 11.89 9.74
CA LYS A 176 -9.69 12.69 9.31
C LYS A 176 -9.78 14.12 9.84
N GLY A 177 -8.79 14.53 10.65
CA GLY A 177 -8.72 15.89 11.22
C GLY A 177 -9.63 16.13 12.43
N LYS A 178 -10.32 15.11 12.94
CA LYS A 178 -11.13 15.18 14.16
C LYS A 178 -10.46 14.45 15.32
N LYS A 179 -10.65 14.95 16.53
CA LYS A 179 -10.34 14.24 17.76
C LYS A 179 -11.66 13.81 18.38
N LEU A 180 -11.87 12.51 18.44
CA LEU A 180 -13.12 11.91 18.90
C LEU A 180 -12.92 11.24 20.25
N THR A 181 -13.95 11.23 21.06
CA THR A 181 -14.03 10.35 22.23
C THR A 181 -14.37 8.93 21.78
N GLN A 182 -14.10 7.94 22.62
CA GLN A 182 -14.41 6.54 22.32
C GLN A 182 -15.88 6.30 21.97
N ALA A 183 -16.80 7.02 22.63
CA ALA A 183 -18.23 6.93 22.33
C ALA A 183 -18.57 7.51 20.95
N GLU A 184 -17.92 8.61 20.57
CA GLU A 184 -18.09 9.23 19.24
C GLU A 184 -17.49 8.37 18.15
N GLU A 185 -16.34 7.74 18.38
CA GLU A 185 -15.74 6.79 17.43
C GLU A 185 -16.71 5.64 17.10
N GLN A 186 -17.41 5.09 18.10
CA GLN A 186 -18.40 4.04 17.85
C GLN A 186 -19.58 4.54 17.00
N LYS A 187 -20.03 5.80 17.22
CA LYS A 187 -21.06 6.42 16.38
C LYS A 187 -20.57 6.60 14.94
N VAL A 188 -19.35 7.11 14.76
CA VAL A 188 -18.79 7.31 13.42
C VAL A 188 -18.57 5.98 12.69
N LYS A 189 -18.17 4.91 13.39
CA LYS A 189 -18.11 3.55 12.81
C LYS A 189 -19.49 3.08 12.36
N LEU A 190 -20.52 3.34 13.16
CA LEU A 190 -21.89 3.00 12.78
C LEU A 190 -22.36 3.82 11.57
N ALA A 191 -22.02 5.13 11.53
CA ALA A 191 -22.32 5.98 10.39
C ALA A 191 -21.65 5.46 9.11
N ALA A 192 -20.39 5.02 9.19
CA ALA A 192 -19.67 4.44 8.05
C ALA A 192 -20.34 3.14 7.55
N LYS A 193 -20.74 2.24 8.46
CA LYS A 193 -21.49 1.01 8.13
C LYS A 193 -22.82 1.32 7.47
N ASN A 194 -23.59 2.24 8.06
CA ASN A 194 -24.91 2.59 7.56
C ASN A 194 -24.82 3.24 6.18
N LEU A 195 -23.82 4.09 5.96
CA LEU A 195 -23.59 4.72 4.66
C LEU A 195 -23.19 3.69 3.59
N TYR A 196 -22.26 2.80 3.90
CA TYR A 196 -21.88 1.72 2.99
C TYR A 196 -23.08 0.84 2.63
N ASN A 197 -23.84 0.41 3.64
CA ASN A 197 -25.04 -0.40 3.44
C ASN A 197 -26.10 0.33 2.61
N LYS A 198 -26.33 1.62 2.88
CA LYS A 198 -27.29 2.45 2.12
C LYS A 198 -26.93 2.51 0.63
N LEU A 199 -25.67 2.79 0.35
CA LEU A 199 -25.21 2.90 -1.04
C LEU A 199 -25.18 1.54 -1.76
N THR A 200 -24.92 0.45 -1.03
CA THR A 200 -24.85 -0.90 -1.59
C THR A 200 -26.24 -1.52 -1.81
N ILE A 201 -27.16 -1.33 -0.84
CA ILE A 201 -28.54 -1.84 -0.95
C ILE A 201 -29.30 -1.12 -2.06
N ASP A 202 -29.17 0.20 -2.14
CA ASP A 202 -29.86 1.03 -3.13
C ASP A 202 -28.98 1.29 -4.37
N LYS A 203 -28.03 0.40 -4.65
CA LYS A 203 -27.05 0.56 -5.73
C LYS A 203 -27.71 0.84 -7.07
N ASP A 204 -28.74 0.10 -7.43
CA ASP A 204 -29.44 0.22 -8.71
C ASP A 204 -30.14 1.57 -8.91
N GLU A 205 -30.46 2.28 -7.80
CA GLU A 205 -31.08 3.61 -7.84
C GLU A 205 -30.08 4.77 -7.69
N LEU A 206 -29.04 4.56 -6.89
CA LEU A 206 -28.07 5.58 -6.53
C LEU A 206 -26.82 5.54 -7.41
N LEU A 207 -26.27 4.36 -7.64
CA LEU A 207 -25.02 4.15 -8.36
C LEU A 207 -25.29 3.61 -9.79
N VAL A 208 -26.20 4.26 -10.50
CA VAL A 208 -26.48 3.93 -11.91
C VAL A 208 -25.23 4.13 -12.77
N VAL A 209 -25.20 3.47 -13.93
CA VAL A 209 -24.07 3.61 -14.88
C VAL A 209 -23.77 5.08 -15.13
N ASP A 210 -22.51 5.46 -14.96
CA ASP A 210 -22.03 6.85 -15.14
C ASP A 210 -22.70 7.89 -14.20
N TRP A 211 -23.21 7.46 -13.04
CA TRP A 211 -23.91 8.32 -12.07
C TRP A 211 -23.18 9.64 -11.76
N TYR A 212 -21.84 9.62 -11.82
CA TYR A 212 -20.99 10.77 -11.53
C TYR A 212 -20.90 11.79 -12.69
N LYS A 213 -21.42 11.49 -13.87
CA LYS A 213 -21.39 12.40 -15.02
C LYS A 213 -22.57 13.38 -15.01
N ASP A 214 -23.72 12.93 -14.54
CA ASP A 214 -24.96 13.72 -14.56
C ASP A 214 -25.31 14.29 -13.19
N ASP A 215 -25.85 15.51 -13.17
CA ASP A 215 -26.14 16.23 -11.92
C ASP A 215 -27.24 15.58 -11.09
N GLN A 216 -28.28 15.02 -11.73
CA GLN A 216 -29.40 14.39 -11.02
C GLN A 216 -28.96 13.13 -10.21
N PRO A 217 -28.27 12.15 -10.78
CA PRO A 217 -27.73 11.03 -10.01
C PRO A 217 -26.74 11.47 -8.92
N LYS A 218 -25.84 12.41 -9.23
CA LYS A 218 -24.91 12.98 -8.21
C LYS A 218 -25.64 13.56 -7.01
N LEU A 219 -26.72 14.32 -7.24
CA LEU A 219 -27.55 14.89 -6.18
C LEU A 219 -28.22 13.79 -5.35
N LYS A 220 -28.67 12.70 -5.95
CA LYS A 220 -29.24 11.56 -5.21
C LYS A 220 -28.20 10.92 -4.30
N VAL A 221 -26.97 10.64 -4.80
CA VAL A 221 -25.89 10.11 -3.98
C VAL A 221 -25.53 11.09 -2.87
N LYS A 222 -25.42 12.39 -3.16
CA LYS A 222 -25.17 13.42 -2.15
C LYS A 222 -26.23 13.43 -1.06
N SER A 223 -27.50 13.38 -1.43
CA SER A 223 -28.63 13.35 -0.50
C SER A 223 -28.64 12.07 0.36
N ALA A 224 -28.25 10.92 -0.20
CA ALA A 224 -28.08 9.69 0.55
C ALA A 224 -26.95 9.80 1.59
N ILE A 225 -25.82 10.42 1.24
CA ILE A 225 -24.73 10.72 2.18
C ILE A 225 -25.23 11.65 3.27
N GLU A 226 -25.81 12.79 2.91
CA GLU A 226 -26.32 13.80 3.86
C GLU A 226 -27.32 13.19 4.85
N SER A 227 -28.32 12.46 4.36
CA SER A 227 -29.37 11.88 5.21
C SER A 227 -28.84 10.82 6.18
N THR A 228 -27.80 10.06 5.78
CA THR A 228 -27.18 9.07 6.66
C THR A 228 -26.30 9.74 7.71
N LEU A 229 -25.47 10.71 7.29
CA LEU A 229 -24.58 11.41 8.20
C LEU A 229 -25.33 12.28 9.21
N ASP A 230 -26.42 12.96 8.81
CA ASP A 230 -27.25 13.77 9.70
C ASP A 230 -27.86 12.93 10.83
N LYS A 231 -28.23 11.70 10.52
CA LYS A 231 -28.82 10.78 11.51
C LYS A 231 -27.77 10.17 12.46
N ASP A 232 -26.58 9.83 11.96
CA ASP A 232 -25.69 8.89 12.64
C ASP A 232 -24.41 9.56 13.19
N LEU A 233 -24.03 10.76 12.70
CA LEU A 233 -22.84 11.44 13.21
C LEU A 233 -23.09 12.05 14.62
N PRO A 234 -22.06 12.10 15.47
CA PRO A 234 -22.14 12.76 16.77
C PRO A 234 -22.25 14.29 16.64
N GLU A 235 -22.79 14.96 17.67
CA GLU A 235 -22.97 16.42 17.72
C GLU A 235 -21.67 17.23 17.61
N SER A 236 -20.52 16.60 17.83
CA SER A 236 -19.19 17.22 17.62
C SER A 236 -18.89 17.52 16.14
N TYR A 237 -19.70 17.00 15.23
CA TYR A 237 -19.69 17.40 13.81
C TYR A 237 -20.66 18.56 13.63
N ASP A 238 -20.15 19.78 13.86
CA ASP A 238 -20.90 21.01 13.57
C ASP A 238 -21.25 21.12 12.07
N LYS A 239 -22.04 22.08 11.71
CA LYS A 239 -22.53 22.26 10.34
C LYS A 239 -21.38 22.35 9.33
N GLU A 240 -20.30 23.06 9.66
CA GLU A 240 -19.14 23.22 8.76
C GLU A 240 -18.41 21.89 8.56
N ALA A 241 -18.17 21.15 9.65
CA ALA A 241 -17.56 19.82 9.58
C ALA A 241 -18.45 18.82 8.83
N PHE A 242 -19.78 18.87 9.04
CA PHE A 242 -20.74 18.04 8.34
C PHE A 242 -20.69 18.27 6.82
N GLU A 243 -20.78 19.53 6.38
CA GLU A 243 -20.71 19.90 4.96
C GLU A 243 -19.35 19.50 4.34
N ALA A 244 -18.25 19.74 5.08
CA ALA A 244 -16.91 19.35 4.63
C ALA A 244 -16.79 17.84 4.47
N LYS A 245 -17.32 17.03 5.40
CA LYS A 245 -17.29 15.56 5.32
C LYS A 245 -18.18 15.00 4.23
N THR A 246 -19.37 15.55 4.05
CA THR A 246 -20.26 15.19 2.94
C THR A 246 -19.58 15.42 1.58
N ASN A 247 -18.98 16.59 1.39
CA ASN A 247 -18.30 16.92 0.15
C ASN A 247 -17.03 16.07 -0.04
N LEU A 248 -16.28 15.79 1.03
CA LEU A 248 -15.11 14.90 0.98
C LEU A 248 -15.48 13.51 0.51
N LEU A 249 -16.53 12.92 1.10
CA LEU A 249 -17.01 11.59 0.70
C LEU A 249 -17.56 11.58 -0.73
N LEU A 250 -18.36 12.57 -1.11
CA LEU A 250 -18.90 12.65 -2.47
C LEU A 250 -17.79 12.73 -3.52
N ASN A 251 -16.81 13.61 -3.31
CA ASN A 251 -15.67 13.75 -4.23
C ASN A 251 -14.86 12.47 -4.29
N HIS A 252 -14.60 11.84 -3.14
CA HIS A 252 -13.90 10.57 -3.08
C HIS A 252 -14.63 9.47 -3.87
N PHE A 253 -15.93 9.35 -3.72
CA PHE A 253 -16.74 8.36 -4.46
C PHE A 253 -16.77 8.66 -5.96
N ILE A 254 -16.80 9.93 -6.38
CA ILE A 254 -16.67 10.33 -7.77
C ILE A 254 -15.31 9.90 -8.33
N ASP A 255 -14.22 10.18 -7.61
CA ASP A 255 -12.87 9.83 -8.04
C ASP A 255 -12.71 8.30 -8.19
N MET A 256 -13.24 7.53 -7.25
CA MET A 256 -13.27 6.06 -7.32
C MET A 256 -14.07 5.56 -8.54
N ALA A 257 -15.25 6.14 -8.79
CA ALA A 257 -16.08 5.76 -9.91
C ALA A 257 -15.41 6.06 -11.26
N ILE A 258 -14.75 7.22 -11.40
CA ILE A 258 -13.97 7.60 -12.58
C ILE A 258 -12.83 6.62 -12.85
N GLN A 259 -12.16 6.16 -11.80
CA GLN A 259 -11.03 5.23 -11.89
C GLN A 259 -11.47 3.78 -12.03
N GLY A 260 -12.75 3.48 -11.94
CA GLY A 260 -13.31 2.13 -11.99
C GLY A 260 -12.94 1.28 -10.76
N TYR A 261 -12.66 1.92 -9.62
CA TYR A 261 -12.29 1.23 -8.39
C TYR A 261 -13.50 0.80 -7.55
N GLY A 262 -13.43 -0.46 -7.09
CA GLY A 262 -14.20 -0.98 -5.99
C GLY A 262 -15.71 -1.07 -6.23
N TRP A 263 -16.43 -1.02 -5.12
CA TRP A 263 -17.87 -1.24 -5.02
C TRP A 263 -18.73 -0.08 -5.54
N ILE A 264 -18.14 1.12 -5.65
CA ILE A 264 -18.82 2.36 -6.08
C ILE A 264 -18.85 2.52 -7.60
N ALA A 265 -17.98 1.81 -8.32
CA ALA A 265 -18.03 1.75 -9.78
C ALA A 265 -19.28 0.95 -10.21
N ALA A 266 -20.05 1.51 -11.12
CA ALA A 266 -21.26 0.89 -11.64
C ALA A 266 -20.96 -0.18 -12.69
#